data_c65c27855106b2d9fa645fb8e4ae5574
#
_entry.id   c65c27855106b2d9fa645fb8e4ae5574
#
_cell.length_a   1.000
_cell.length_b   1.000
_cell.length_c   1.000
_cell.angle_alpha   90.00
_cell.angle_beta   90.00
_cell.angle_gamma   90.00
#
_symmetry.space_group_name_H-M   'P 1'
#
loop_
_entity.id
_entity.type
_entity.pdbx_description
1 polymer ?
#
loop_
_entity_poly.entity_id
_entity_poly.type
_entity_poly.pdbx_seq_one_letter_code
_entity_poly.pdbx_strand_id
1 'polypeptide(L)'
;MALLCHPHRLEGNLNALAFLPLHCNTRILLDPTYCPWYPLYPLLGFYLTGTIASDPVTAKQCLYNMDRESHILLTTANQHQLDALLPFTHQLILDDLSLWEPYGAQVAAQGIPCTLNLHPDQPYAPLPQGITGLRLQLTDPTDLDELESALTTFETNWADSLPQLTRLHLGGPFPLLRPEFDLVRLTDLIQSFRTRHPLTLELTVGETLFGGALTPLPHDPGFPFPPDKPHLYTGTEEAPVPFLHF
;
A
#
# COMPACT_ATOMS: atom_id res chain seq x y z
N MET A 1 -24.23 -0.78 2.87
CA MET A 1 -24.09 0.66 2.55
C MET A 1 -23.93 0.76 1.04
N ALA A 2 -24.78 1.55 0.41
CA ALA A 2 -24.72 1.80 -1.04
C ALA A 2 -23.95 3.10 -1.30
N LEU A 3 -23.02 3.07 -2.25
CA LEU A 3 -22.21 4.21 -2.65
C LEU A 3 -22.31 4.47 -4.14
N LEU A 4 -22.39 5.73 -4.50
CA LEU A 4 -22.29 6.19 -5.89
C LEU A 4 -20.83 6.54 -6.18
N CYS A 5 -20.27 5.89 -7.20
CA CYS A 5 -18.96 6.22 -7.73
C CYS A 5 -19.07 7.29 -8.81
N HIS A 6 -18.23 8.31 -8.70
CA HIS A 6 -18.04 9.33 -9.73
C HIS A 6 -16.71 9.06 -10.46
N PRO A 7 -16.72 8.29 -11.58
CA PRO A 7 -15.49 7.81 -12.22
C PRO A 7 -14.53 8.93 -12.61
N HIS A 8 -15.04 10.04 -13.15
CA HIS A 8 -14.20 11.18 -13.54
C HIS A 8 -13.47 11.85 -12.36
N ARG A 9 -14.12 11.87 -11.17
CA ARG A 9 -13.45 12.38 -9.95
C ARG A 9 -12.39 11.40 -9.47
N LEU A 10 -12.69 10.11 -9.49
CA LEU A 10 -11.71 9.08 -9.14
C LEU A 10 -10.51 9.13 -10.07
N GLU A 11 -10.74 9.23 -11.38
CA GLU A 11 -9.67 9.37 -12.37
C GLU A 11 -8.87 10.66 -12.16
N GLY A 12 -9.52 11.79 -11.82
CA GLY A 12 -8.85 13.02 -11.44
C GLY A 12 -7.95 12.85 -10.23
N ASN A 13 -8.42 12.17 -9.19
CA ASN A 13 -7.63 11.84 -8.00
C ASN A 13 -6.42 10.95 -8.36
N LEU A 14 -6.62 9.93 -9.19
CA LEU A 14 -5.54 9.03 -9.64
C LEU A 14 -4.50 9.76 -10.49
N ASN A 15 -4.92 10.65 -11.38
CA ASN A 15 -4.02 11.50 -12.16
C ASN A 15 -3.19 12.43 -11.26
N ALA A 16 -3.79 12.97 -10.20
CA ALA A 16 -3.04 13.77 -9.23
C ALA A 16 -1.99 12.95 -8.49
N LEU A 17 -2.28 11.70 -8.15
CA LEU A 17 -1.30 10.78 -7.54
C LEU A 17 -0.14 10.43 -8.46
N ALA A 18 -0.35 10.38 -9.78
CA ALA A 18 0.69 10.06 -10.75
C ALA A 18 1.87 11.06 -10.73
N PHE A 19 1.68 12.23 -10.11
CA PHE A 19 2.75 13.20 -9.90
C PHE A 19 3.96 12.60 -9.15
N LEU A 20 3.73 11.86 -8.06
CA LEU A 20 4.82 11.29 -7.26
C LEU A 20 5.65 10.24 -8.03
N PRO A 21 5.08 9.21 -8.68
CA PRO A 21 5.85 8.31 -9.52
C PRO A 21 6.63 9.03 -10.62
N LEU A 22 6.04 10.01 -11.27
CA LEU A 22 6.67 10.73 -12.40
C LEU A 22 7.83 11.62 -11.96
N HIS A 23 7.70 12.32 -10.84
CA HIS A 23 8.69 13.31 -10.39
C HIS A 23 9.66 12.77 -9.37
N CYS A 24 9.23 11.80 -8.55
CA CYS A 24 10.03 11.23 -7.47
C CYS A 24 10.45 9.79 -7.74
N ASN A 25 9.98 9.17 -8.85
CA ASN A 25 10.20 7.74 -9.14
C ASN A 25 9.87 6.86 -7.93
N THR A 26 8.76 7.15 -7.28
CA THR A 26 8.22 6.39 -6.16
C THR A 26 7.21 5.38 -6.66
N ARG A 27 6.98 4.35 -5.87
CA ARG A 27 5.96 3.34 -6.11
C ARG A 27 4.81 3.57 -5.14
N ILE A 28 3.58 3.51 -5.62
CA ILE A 28 2.39 3.73 -4.80
C ILE A 28 1.61 2.42 -4.69
N LEU A 29 1.35 2.02 -3.45
CA LEU A 29 0.60 0.82 -3.11
C LEU A 29 -0.74 1.23 -2.47
N LEU A 30 -1.79 0.47 -2.76
CA LEU A 30 -3.09 0.61 -2.11
C LEU A 30 -3.15 -0.23 -0.84
N ASP A 31 -3.65 0.33 0.23
CA ASP A 31 -4.18 -0.47 1.34
C ASP A 31 -5.62 -0.88 1.01
N PRO A 32 -5.88 -2.16 0.72
CA PRO A 32 -7.19 -2.64 0.30
C PRO A 32 -8.26 -2.57 1.38
N THR A 33 -7.90 -2.35 2.64
CA THR A 33 -8.88 -2.15 3.72
C THR A 33 -9.73 -0.90 3.49
N TYR A 34 -9.18 0.08 2.77
CA TYR A 34 -9.88 1.32 2.39
C TYR A 34 -10.61 1.22 1.05
N CYS A 35 -10.47 0.10 0.32
CA CYS A 35 -11.13 -0.11 -0.96
C CYS A 35 -11.68 -1.53 -1.11
N PRO A 36 -12.79 -1.86 -0.45
CA PRO A 36 -13.42 -3.17 -0.58
C PRO A 36 -14.16 -3.37 -1.92
N TRP A 37 -14.04 -2.43 -2.85
CA TRP A 37 -14.76 -2.42 -4.14
C TRP A 37 -13.87 -2.94 -5.25
N TYR A 38 -13.75 -4.25 -5.39
CA TYR A 38 -12.94 -4.90 -6.43
C TYR A 38 -13.26 -4.47 -7.87
N PRO A 39 -14.51 -4.07 -8.24
CA PRO A 39 -14.79 -3.51 -9.55
C PRO A 39 -13.96 -2.28 -9.93
N LEU A 40 -13.41 -1.54 -8.97
CA LEU A 40 -12.53 -0.39 -9.24
C LEU A 40 -11.07 -0.80 -9.53
N TYR A 41 -10.67 -2.02 -9.18
CA TYR A 41 -9.28 -2.44 -9.22
C TYR A 41 -8.65 -2.41 -10.62
N PRO A 42 -9.34 -2.77 -11.72
CA PRO A 42 -8.78 -2.61 -13.04
C PRO A 42 -8.38 -1.16 -13.34
N LEU A 43 -9.20 -0.18 -12.95
CA LEU A 43 -8.86 1.24 -13.08
C LEU A 43 -7.66 1.62 -12.20
N LEU A 44 -7.67 1.20 -10.93
CA LEU A 44 -6.59 1.48 -9.98
C LEU A 44 -5.25 0.91 -10.47
N GLY A 45 -5.26 -0.25 -11.10
CA GLY A 45 -4.08 -0.90 -11.65
C GLY A 45 -3.37 -0.12 -12.77
N PHE A 46 -4.01 0.85 -13.41
CA PHE A 46 -3.32 1.73 -14.36
C PHE A 46 -2.42 2.77 -13.67
N TYR A 47 -2.70 3.09 -12.42
CA TYR A 47 -2.03 4.19 -11.70
C TYR A 47 -1.17 3.71 -10.54
N LEU A 48 -1.54 2.60 -9.91
CA LEU A 48 -0.90 2.10 -8.71
C LEU A 48 -0.01 0.90 -9.04
N THR A 49 1.06 0.74 -8.28
CA THR A 49 2.00 -0.36 -8.47
C THR A 49 1.43 -1.70 -7.98
N GLY A 50 0.60 -1.65 -6.94
CA GLY A 50 0.04 -2.85 -6.33
C GLY A 50 -0.72 -2.54 -5.05
N THR A 51 -0.81 -3.55 -4.19
CA THR A 51 -1.54 -3.49 -2.92
C THR A 51 -0.68 -4.01 -1.77
N ILE A 52 -1.03 -3.61 -0.53
CA ILE A 52 -0.53 -4.26 0.69
C ILE A 52 -1.70 -4.96 1.37
N ALA A 53 -1.72 -6.29 1.36
CA ALA A 53 -2.75 -7.11 1.97
C ALA A 53 -2.20 -7.90 3.17
N SER A 54 -3.07 -8.27 4.12
CA SER A 54 -2.69 -9.02 5.33
C SER A 54 -3.33 -10.41 5.42
N ASP A 55 -4.22 -10.75 4.49
CA ASP A 55 -4.90 -12.04 4.46
C ASP A 55 -4.95 -12.64 3.05
N PRO A 56 -5.05 -13.99 2.92
CA PRO A 56 -4.99 -14.68 1.63
C PRO A 56 -6.15 -14.34 0.67
N VAL A 57 -7.33 -14.05 1.21
CA VAL A 57 -8.51 -13.77 0.38
C VAL A 57 -8.35 -12.41 -0.29
N THR A 58 -7.99 -11.41 0.50
CA THR A 58 -7.72 -10.05 0.01
C THR A 58 -6.55 -10.05 -0.97
N ALA A 59 -5.43 -10.71 -0.63
CA ALA A 59 -4.27 -10.83 -1.51
C ALA A 59 -4.64 -11.41 -2.89
N LYS A 60 -5.37 -12.51 -2.89
CA LYS A 60 -5.87 -13.16 -4.11
C LYS A 60 -6.77 -12.22 -4.91
N GLN A 61 -7.73 -11.56 -4.26
CA GLN A 61 -8.63 -10.63 -4.92
C GLN A 61 -7.89 -9.43 -5.52
N CYS A 62 -6.92 -8.88 -4.79
CA CYS A 62 -6.09 -7.79 -5.28
C CYS A 62 -5.31 -8.20 -6.52
N LEU A 63 -4.62 -9.34 -6.48
CA LEU A 63 -3.83 -9.83 -7.60
C LEU A 63 -4.70 -10.06 -8.85
N TYR A 64 -5.81 -10.77 -8.73
CA TYR A 64 -6.63 -11.13 -9.90
C TYR A 64 -7.45 -9.97 -10.47
N ASN A 65 -7.85 -9.00 -9.65
CA ASN A 65 -8.67 -7.89 -10.13
C ASN A 65 -7.84 -6.68 -10.55
N MET A 66 -6.67 -6.47 -9.95
CA MET A 66 -5.82 -5.32 -10.24
C MET A 66 -4.74 -5.64 -11.28
N ASP A 67 -4.34 -6.91 -11.39
CA ASP A 67 -3.24 -7.39 -12.24
C ASP A 67 -1.94 -6.61 -11.98
N ARG A 68 -1.61 -6.46 -10.69
CA ARG A 68 -0.44 -5.73 -10.19
C ARG A 68 0.18 -6.47 -9.03
N GLU A 69 1.27 -5.93 -8.47
CA GLU A 69 1.98 -6.56 -7.37
C GLU A 69 1.10 -6.68 -6.13
N SER A 70 1.21 -7.81 -5.45
CA SER A 70 0.61 -8.03 -4.13
C SER A 70 1.73 -8.13 -3.11
N HIS A 71 1.85 -7.13 -2.24
CA HIS A 71 2.72 -7.13 -1.09
C HIS A 71 1.92 -7.64 0.11
N ILE A 72 2.51 -8.54 0.88
CA ILE A 72 1.82 -9.19 1.98
C ILE A 72 2.44 -8.75 3.30
N LEU A 73 1.66 -8.09 4.13
CA LEU A 73 2.04 -7.77 5.52
C LEU A 73 1.71 -8.95 6.42
N LEU A 74 2.75 -9.57 6.97
CA LEU A 74 2.65 -10.70 7.88
C LEU A 74 2.89 -10.22 9.31
N THR A 75 1.82 -10.12 10.10
CA THR A 75 1.89 -9.70 11.51
C THR A 75 2.01 -10.87 12.46
N THR A 76 1.31 -11.96 12.12
CA THR A 76 1.39 -13.24 12.83
C THR A 76 1.30 -14.34 11.80
N ALA A 77 2.09 -15.39 11.92
CA ALA A 77 2.01 -16.50 10.98
C ALA A 77 2.05 -17.86 11.66
N ASN A 78 1.29 -18.76 11.09
CA ASN A 78 1.56 -20.18 11.17
C ASN A 78 1.88 -20.70 9.76
N GLN A 79 2.41 -21.89 9.66
CA GLN A 79 2.82 -22.48 8.39
C GLN A 79 1.67 -22.52 7.36
N HIS A 80 0.47 -22.88 7.80
CA HIS A 80 -0.70 -22.96 6.92
C HIS A 80 -1.07 -21.60 6.32
N GLN A 81 -0.99 -20.52 7.11
CA GLN A 81 -1.26 -19.17 6.62
C GLN A 81 -0.19 -18.72 5.62
N LEU A 82 1.08 -18.99 5.92
CA LEU A 82 2.17 -18.65 5.00
C LEU A 82 2.02 -19.39 3.67
N ASP A 83 1.80 -20.72 3.70
CA ASP A 83 1.62 -21.53 2.49
C ASP A 83 0.43 -21.05 1.63
N ALA A 84 -0.63 -20.54 2.28
CA ALA A 84 -1.78 -19.97 1.59
C ALA A 84 -1.51 -18.59 0.96
N LEU A 85 -0.56 -17.83 1.51
CA LEU A 85 -0.21 -16.47 1.04
C LEU A 85 0.85 -16.50 -0.06
N LEU A 86 1.87 -17.34 0.06
CA LEU A 86 3.04 -17.35 -0.82
C LEU A 86 2.72 -17.36 -2.32
N PRO A 87 1.71 -18.13 -2.82
CA PRO A 87 1.36 -18.13 -4.24
C PRO A 87 0.89 -16.77 -4.79
N PHE A 88 0.49 -15.85 -3.92
CA PHE A 88 -0.03 -14.53 -4.27
C PHE A 88 0.94 -13.39 -3.87
N THR A 89 2.16 -13.73 -3.44
CA THR A 89 3.10 -12.79 -2.84
C THR A 89 4.18 -12.39 -3.84
N HIS A 90 4.25 -11.10 -4.18
CA HIS A 90 5.38 -10.51 -4.90
C HIS A 90 6.45 -9.96 -3.95
N GLN A 91 6.04 -9.55 -2.75
CA GLN A 91 6.92 -9.10 -1.67
C GLN A 91 6.29 -9.46 -0.32
N LEU A 92 7.08 -10.02 0.58
CA LEU A 92 6.66 -10.28 1.94
C LEU A 92 7.17 -9.17 2.86
N ILE A 93 6.30 -8.60 3.67
CA ILE A 93 6.62 -7.61 4.71
C ILE A 93 6.41 -8.30 6.05
N LEU A 94 7.48 -8.46 6.81
CA LEU A 94 7.45 -9.01 8.16
C LEU A 94 7.24 -7.88 9.15
N ASP A 95 6.26 -8.03 10.03
CA ASP A 95 6.01 -7.06 11.08
C ASP A 95 7.09 -7.07 12.17
N ASP A 96 7.66 -8.25 12.41
CA ASP A 96 8.72 -8.44 13.40
C ASP A 96 9.79 -9.42 12.90
N LEU A 97 11.04 -9.21 13.33
CA LEU A 97 12.18 -10.05 12.94
C LEU A 97 12.05 -11.50 13.42
N SER A 98 11.30 -11.76 14.48
CA SER A 98 11.04 -13.14 14.96
C SER A 98 10.31 -14.01 13.94
N LEU A 99 9.59 -13.39 13.00
CA LEU A 99 8.94 -14.09 11.90
C LEU A 99 9.93 -14.57 10.82
N TRP A 100 11.14 -14.00 10.79
CA TRP A 100 12.18 -14.45 9.85
C TRP A 100 12.73 -15.84 10.23
N GLU A 101 12.99 -16.09 11.50
CA GLU A 101 13.65 -17.31 11.94
C GLU A 101 12.93 -18.60 11.49
N PRO A 102 11.61 -18.74 11.67
CA PRO A 102 10.88 -19.92 11.20
C PRO A 102 10.62 -19.95 9.69
N TYR A 103 10.53 -18.82 8.98
CA TYR A 103 9.99 -18.77 7.63
C TYR A 103 10.97 -18.23 6.58
N GLY A 104 12.04 -17.57 6.97
CA GLY A 104 12.96 -16.89 6.06
C GLY A 104 13.59 -17.80 5.02
N ALA A 105 13.97 -19.02 5.41
CA ALA A 105 14.52 -19.99 4.48
C ALA A 105 13.53 -20.40 3.38
N GLN A 106 12.25 -20.60 3.74
CA GLN A 106 11.20 -20.94 2.78
C GLN A 106 10.92 -19.80 1.81
N VAL A 107 10.84 -18.56 2.32
CA VAL A 107 10.61 -17.35 1.53
C VAL A 107 11.77 -17.12 0.57
N ALA A 108 13.00 -17.22 1.06
CA ALA A 108 14.20 -17.05 0.25
C ALA A 108 14.32 -18.12 -0.85
N ALA A 109 13.96 -19.37 -0.55
CA ALA A 109 13.96 -20.45 -1.54
C ALA A 109 12.98 -20.24 -2.71
N GLN A 110 11.93 -19.43 -2.51
CA GLN A 110 10.98 -19.04 -3.55
C GLN A 110 11.40 -17.76 -4.28
N GLY A 111 12.52 -17.13 -3.89
CA GLY A 111 13.00 -15.89 -4.49
C GLY A 111 12.11 -14.67 -4.20
N ILE A 112 11.26 -14.75 -3.17
CA ILE A 112 10.37 -13.66 -2.79
C ILE A 112 11.17 -12.61 -2.00
N PRO A 113 11.22 -11.34 -2.43
CA PRO A 113 11.85 -10.27 -1.68
C PRO A 113 11.18 -10.08 -0.31
N CYS A 114 12.00 -9.88 0.72
CA CYS A 114 11.50 -9.70 2.07
C CYS A 114 11.85 -8.31 2.61
N THR A 115 10.87 -7.68 3.23
CA THR A 115 10.95 -6.37 3.89
C THR A 115 10.66 -6.55 5.37
N LEU A 116 11.40 -5.86 6.23
CA LEU A 116 11.14 -5.82 7.67
C LEU A 116 10.47 -4.48 8.04
N ASN A 117 9.42 -4.55 8.83
CA ASN A 117 8.82 -3.38 9.44
C ASN A 117 9.71 -2.86 10.58
N LEU A 118 10.08 -1.58 10.54
CA LEU A 118 10.91 -0.94 11.58
C LEU A 118 10.00 -0.20 12.54
N HIS A 119 9.98 -0.68 13.78
CA HIS A 119 9.33 0.04 14.87
C HIS A 119 10.31 1.06 15.47
N PRO A 120 9.86 2.27 15.85
CA PRO A 120 10.73 3.33 16.36
C PRO A 120 11.63 2.92 17.54
N ASP A 121 11.12 2.01 18.38
CA ASP A 121 11.81 1.54 19.59
C ASP A 121 12.63 0.25 19.37
N GLN A 122 12.70 -0.24 18.15
CA GLN A 122 13.38 -1.50 17.87
C GLN A 122 14.90 -1.30 17.88
N PRO A 123 15.66 -2.08 18.69
CA PRO A 123 17.10 -1.99 18.72
C PRO A 123 17.71 -2.44 17.39
N TYR A 124 18.81 -1.78 17.02
CA TYR A 124 19.57 -2.15 15.83
C TYR A 124 20.18 -3.53 16.00
N ALA A 125 19.75 -4.45 15.17
CA ALA A 125 20.33 -5.78 15.08
C ALA A 125 20.81 -6.02 13.64
N PRO A 126 21.85 -6.84 13.44
CA PRO A 126 22.22 -7.29 12.11
C PRO A 126 21.02 -7.98 11.45
N LEU A 127 20.66 -7.53 10.25
CA LEU A 127 19.56 -8.14 9.51
C LEU A 127 20.04 -9.35 8.70
N PRO A 128 19.24 -10.42 8.63
CA PRO A 128 19.50 -11.54 7.73
C PRO A 128 19.66 -11.08 6.28
N GLN A 129 20.54 -11.71 5.51
CA GLN A 129 20.83 -11.34 4.12
C GLN A 129 19.59 -11.42 3.19
N GLY A 130 18.62 -12.25 3.53
CA GLY A 130 17.36 -12.36 2.77
C GLY A 130 16.40 -11.19 2.96
N ILE A 131 16.63 -10.30 3.94
CA ILE A 131 15.87 -9.07 4.10
C ILE A 131 16.51 -8.00 3.21
N THR A 132 15.80 -7.62 2.15
CA THR A 132 16.27 -6.69 1.11
C THR A 132 15.51 -5.36 1.11
N GLY A 133 14.56 -5.20 2.01
CA GLY A 133 13.79 -3.98 2.18
C GLY A 133 13.51 -3.67 3.65
N LEU A 134 13.26 -2.39 3.92
CA LEU A 134 12.77 -1.92 5.22
C LEU A 134 11.49 -1.12 5.02
N ARG A 135 10.61 -1.13 6.02
CA ARG A 135 9.41 -0.31 6.05
C ARG A 135 9.40 0.52 7.32
N LEU A 136 9.29 1.83 7.17
CA LEU A 136 9.16 2.75 8.29
C LEU A 136 7.75 2.64 8.87
N GLN A 137 7.66 2.48 10.19
CA GLN A 137 6.39 2.55 10.90
C GLN A 137 6.21 3.97 11.43
N LEU A 138 5.28 4.72 10.82
CA LEU A 138 4.90 6.04 11.29
C LEU A 138 3.68 5.93 12.21
N THR A 139 3.68 6.72 13.27
CA THR A 139 2.55 6.84 14.17
C THR A 139 1.43 7.67 13.53
N ASP A 140 1.83 8.75 12.86
CA ASP A 140 0.95 9.62 12.11
C ASP A 140 1.52 9.91 10.71
N PRO A 141 0.98 9.28 9.64
CA PRO A 141 1.42 9.56 8.26
C PRO A 141 1.15 10.99 7.78
N THR A 142 0.42 11.82 8.56
CA THR A 142 0.25 13.25 8.25
C THR A 142 1.39 14.10 8.79
N ASP A 143 2.15 13.60 9.74
CA ASP A 143 3.29 14.30 10.36
C ASP A 143 4.56 14.07 9.55
N LEU A 144 4.91 15.05 8.72
CA LEU A 144 6.14 15.02 7.93
C LEU A 144 7.41 15.27 8.76
N ASP A 145 7.32 15.80 9.98
CA ASP A 145 8.46 15.90 10.90
C ASP A 145 8.81 14.50 11.44
N GLU A 146 7.79 13.67 11.73
CA GLU A 146 8.02 12.27 12.09
C GLU A 146 8.69 11.50 10.93
N LEU A 147 8.21 11.69 9.69
CA LEU A 147 8.83 11.06 8.51
C LEU A 147 10.29 11.51 8.34
N GLU A 148 10.58 12.81 8.44
CA GLU A 148 11.94 13.35 8.31
C GLU A 148 12.86 12.78 9.39
N SER A 149 12.39 12.69 10.63
CA SER A 149 13.11 12.06 11.74
C SER A 149 13.37 10.57 11.49
N ALA A 150 12.38 9.84 11.00
CA ALA A 150 12.51 8.42 10.65
C ALA A 150 13.52 8.19 9.51
N LEU A 151 13.52 9.04 8.49
CA LEU A 151 14.50 9.00 7.39
C LEU A 151 15.92 9.29 7.91
N THR A 152 16.09 10.29 8.79
CA THR A 152 17.38 10.62 9.41
C THR A 152 17.89 9.47 10.27
N THR A 153 17.00 8.84 11.02
CA THR A 153 17.31 7.66 11.83
C THR A 153 17.74 6.49 10.94
N PHE A 154 17.04 6.27 9.82
CA PHE A 154 17.43 5.27 8.82
C PHE A 154 18.82 5.56 8.27
N GLU A 155 19.10 6.79 7.85
CA GLU A 155 20.41 7.18 7.32
C GLU A 155 21.54 6.95 8.32
N THR A 156 21.33 7.34 9.57
CA THR A 156 22.34 7.22 10.63
C THR A 156 22.67 5.77 10.97
N ASN A 157 21.67 4.91 10.95
CA ASN A 157 21.79 3.58 11.57
C ASN A 157 21.86 2.42 10.58
N TRP A 158 21.27 2.59 9.38
CA TRP A 158 21.04 1.47 8.47
C TRP A 158 21.66 1.64 7.09
N ALA A 159 21.74 2.86 6.56
CA ALA A 159 22.07 3.10 5.17
C ALA A 159 23.43 2.52 4.76
N ASP A 160 24.45 2.71 5.58
CA ASP A 160 25.82 2.22 5.30
C ASP A 160 26.07 0.78 5.78
N SER A 161 25.23 0.29 6.70
CA SER A 161 25.42 -1.04 7.32
C SER A 161 24.71 -2.17 6.58
N LEU A 162 23.81 -1.87 5.65
CA LEU A 162 22.99 -2.86 4.97
C LEU A 162 23.06 -2.73 3.44
N PRO A 163 24.19 -3.13 2.82
CA PRO A 163 24.40 -3.00 1.38
C PRO A 163 23.42 -3.84 0.53
N GLN A 164 22.75 -4.81 1.14
CA GLN A 164 21.72 -5.63 0.46
C GLN A 164 20.37 -4.92 0.32
N LEU A 165 20.17 -3.75 0.94
CA LEU A 165 18.90 -3.03 0.83
C LEU A 165 18.71 -2.47 -0.58
N THR A 166 17.55 -2.74 -1.14
CA THR A 166 17.13 -2.25 -2.45
C THR A 166 15.86 -1.40 -2.37
N ARG A 167 15.15 -1.49 -1.24
CA ARG A 167 13.83 -0.85 -1.07
C ARG A 167 13.68 -0.22 0.31
N LEU A 168 13.01 0.92 0.34
CA LEU A 168 12.52 1.56 1.56
C LEU A 168 11.06 1.96 1.37
N HIS A 169 10.19 1.36 2.16
CA HIS A 169 8.79 1.71 2.21
C HIS A 169 8.57 2.78 3.29
N LEU A 170 8.04 3.92 2.90
CA LEU A 170 7.91 5.10 3.78
C LEU A 170 6.74 5.00 4.77
N GLY A 171 6.01 3.88 4.79
CA GLY A 171 4.82 3.72 5.63
C GLY A 171 3.55 4.21 4.95
N GLY A 172 2.65 4.78 5.71
CA GLY A 172 1.32 5.21 5.28
C GLY A 172 0.20 4.47 6.02
N PRO A 173 -1.06 4.70 5.63
CA PRO A 173 -1.49 5.36 4.39
C PRO A 173 -1.36 6.89 4.43
N PHE A 174 -0.66 7.45 3.45
CA PHE A 174 -0.51 8.91 3.33
C PHE A 174 -1.78 9.56 2.77
N PRO A 175 -2.20 10.71 3.33
CA PRO A 175 -3.39 11.43 2.88
C PRO A 175 -3.08 12.39 1.71
N LEU A 176 -2.47 11.87 0.65
CA LEU A 176 -1.86 12.66 -0.44
C LEU A 176 -2.81 13.63 -1.14
N LEU A 177 -4.11 13.38 -1.10
CA LEU A 177 -5.13 14.18 -1.77
C LEU A 177 -5.92 15.08 -0.81
N ARG A 178 -5.54 15.15 0.46
CA ARG A 178 -6.11 16.14 1.38
C ARG A 178 -5.55 17.53 1.09
N PRO A 179 -6.39 18.56 0.98
CA PRO A 179 -5.93 19.92 0.68
C PRO A 179 -4.92 20.49 1.70
N GLU A 180 -5.04 20.07 2.95
CA GLU A 180 -4.16 20.49 4.05
C GLU A 180 -2.83 19.71 4.13
N PHE A 181 -2.68 18.63 3.34
CA PHE A 181 -1.45 17.84 3.34
C PHE A 181 -0.36 18.49 2.49
N ASP A 182 0.82 18.69 3.06
CA ASP A 182 1.95 19.33 2.38
C ASP A 182 2.65 18.37 1.42
N LEU A 183 2.03 18.17 0.25
CA LEU A 183 2.58 17.32 -0.81
C LEU A 183 3.92 17.86 -1.35
N VAL A 184 4.13 19.18 -1.31
CA VAL A 184 5.40 19.80 -1.76
C VAL A 184 6.52 19.36 -0.84
N ARG A 185 6.33 19.52 0.47
CA ARG A 185 7.32 19.10 1.46
C ARG A 185 7.60 17.58 1.38
N LEU A 186 6.56 16.75 1.23
CA LEU A 186 6.76 15.30 1.03
C LEU A 186 7.64 15.03 -0.19
N THR A 187 7.35 15.72 -1.30
CA THR A 187 8.12 15.59 -2.55
C THR A 187 9.59 15.95 -2.34
N ASP A 188 9.87 17.07 -1.66
CA ASP A 188 11.22 17.55 -1.37
C ASP A 188 11.99 16.57 -0.47
N LEU A 189 11.35 16.02 0.56
CA LEU A 189 11.93 14.99 1.43
C LEU A 189 12.32 13.73 0.62
N ILE A 190 11.40 13.24 -0.22
CA ILE A 190 11.63 12.07 -1.06
C ILE A 190 12.78 12.32 -2.05
N GLN A 191 12.79 13.45 -2.75
CA GLN A 191 13.83 13.76 -3.72
C GLN A 191 15.19 13.94 -3.06
N SER A 192 15.25 14.65 -1.94
CA SER A 192 16.46 14.83 -1.15
C SER A 192 17.03 13.50 -0.68
N PHE A 193 16.19 12.63 -0.12
CA PHE A 193 16.61 11.30 0.33
C PHE A 193 17.14 10.45 -0.83
N ARG A 194 16.43 10.39 -1.96
CA ARG A 194 16.85 9.61 -3.13
C ARG A 194 18.16 10.06 -3.76
N THR A 195 18.47 11.35 -3.66
CA THR A 195 19.76 11.87 -4.16
C THR A 195 20.93 11.26 -3.40
N ARG A 196 20.74 10.91 -2.12
CA ARG A 196 21.76 10.30 -1.27
C ARG A 196 21.71 8.77 -1.29
N HIS A 197 20.52 8.18 -1.46
CA HIS A 197 20.30 6.73 -1.37
C HIS A 197 19.56 6.22 -2.61
N PRO A 198 20.17 5.37 -3.45
CA PRO A 198 19.57 4.85 -4.68
C PRO A 198 18.58 3.69 -4.40
N LEU A 199 17.73 3.85 -3.40
CA LEU A 199 16.70 2.88 -3.06
C LEU A 199 15.42 3.10 -3.84
N THR A 200 14.68 2.02 -4.10
CA THR A 200 13.30 2.12 -4.56
C THR A 200 12.43 2.55 -3.38
N LEU A 201 11.79 3.72 -3.50
CA LEU A 201 10.89 4.22 -2.47
C LEU A 201 9.46 3.80 -2.76
N GLU A 202 8.77 3.34 -1.73
CA GLU A 202 7.38 2.91 -1.79
C GLU A 202 6.58 3.64 -0.71
N LEU A 203 5.32 3.93 -0.99
CA LEU A 203 4.38 4.48 -0.01
C LEU A 203 2.99 3.88 -0.19
N THR A 204 2.20 3.90 0.87
CA THR A 204 0.82 3.40 0.84
C THR A 204 -0.18 4.56 0.81
N VAL A 205 -1.24 4.39 0.03
CA VAL A 205 -2.42 5.27 0.01
C VAL A 205 -3.65 4.51 0.49
N GLY A 206 -4.62 5.26 1.00
CA GLY A 206 -5.84 4.71 1.58
C GLY A 206 -7.09 5.50 1.18
N GLU A 207 -7.91 5.82 2.16
CA GLU A 207 -9.24 6.44 1.98
C GLU A 207 -9.25 7.72 1.15
N THR A 208 -8.21 8.54 1.25
CA THR A 208 -8.18 9.86 0.59
C THR A 208 -8.19 9.75 -0.93
N LEU A 209 -7.78 8.60 -1.48
CA LEU A 209 -7.88 8.30 -2.90
C LEU A 209 -9.33 8.44 -3.41
N PHE A 210 -10.29 8.14 -2.56
CA PHE A 210 -11.71 8.13 -2.90
C PHE A 210 -12.43 9.42 -2.49
N GLY A 211 -11.70 10.43 -2.00
CA GLY A 211 -12.27 11.71 -1.56
C GLY A 211 -13.11 12.38 -2.63
N GLY A 212 -14.40 12.60 -2.37
CA GLY A 212 -15.38 13.17 -3.31
C GLY A 212 -15.71 12.28 -4.53
N ALA A 213 -15.00 11.15 -4.72
CA ALA A 213 -15.28 10.22 -5.80
C ALA A 213 -16.31 9.15 -5.42
N LEU A 214 -16.51 8.91 -4.13
CA LEU A 214 -17.53 8.03 -3.59
C LEU A 214 -18.47 8.84 -2.69
N THR A 215 -19.77 8.77 -2.96
CA THR A 215 -20.80 9.45 -2.16
C THR A 215 -21.87 8.47 -1.70
N PRO A 216 -22.37 8.57 -0.45
CA PRO A 216 -23.45 7.72 0.00
C PRO A 216 -24.70 7.92 -0.85
N LEU A 217 -25.35 6.82 -1.21
CA LEU A 217 -26.70 6.87 -1.78
C LEU A 217 -27.71 6.92 -0.64
N PRO A 218 -28.77 7.80 -0.74
CA PRO A 218 -29.81 7.92 0.28
C PRO A 218 -30.62 6.63 0.43
N HIS A 219 -30.75 5.86 -0.64
CA HIS A 219 -31.42 4.55 -0.66
C HIS A 219 -30.59 3.56 -1.45
N ASP A 220 -30.56 2.30 -0.99
CA ASP A 220 -30.00 1.20 -1.77
C ASP A 220 -31.04 0.78 -2.84
N PRO A 221 -30.74 0.86 -4.13
CA PRO A 221 -31.68 0.47 -5.20
C PRO A 221 -32.07 -1.01 -5.20
N GLY A 222 -31.48 -1.84 -4.34
CA GLY A 222 -31.90 -3.22 -4.16
C GLY A 222 -31.52 -4.16 -5.30
N PHE A 223 -30.44 -3.88 -6.03
CA PHE A 223 -29.88 -4.85 -6.98
C PHE A 223 -29.33 -6.09 -6.26
N PRO A 224 -29.23 -7.24 -6.96
CA PRO A 224 -28.82 -8.52 -6.37
C PRO A 224 -27.31 -8.55 -6.06
N PHE A 225 -26.86 -7.70 -5.15
CA PHE A 225 -25.52 -7.77 -4.57
C PHE A 225 -25.50 -8.70 -3.36
N PRO A 226 -24.33 -9.30 -3.05
CA PRO A 226 -24.16 -10.00 -1.80
C PRO A 226 -24.45 -9.06 -0.61
N PRO A 227 -25.32 -9.44 0.34
CA PRO A 227 -25.80 -8.54 1.40
C PRO A 227 -24.70 -8.11 2.41
N ASP A 228 -23.60 -8.84 2.43
CA ASP A 228 -22.46 -8.65 3.32
C ASP A 228 -21.37 -7.71 2.76
N LYS A 229 -21.55 -7.22 1.52
CA LYS A 229 -20.57 -6.32 0.88
C LYS A 229 -21.16 -4.93 0.62
N PRO A 230 -20.30 -3.88 0.63
CA PRO A 230 -20.75 -2.55 0.23
C PRO A 230 -21.09 -2.56 -1.27
N HIS A 231 -22.25 -2.00 -1.59
CA HIS A 231 -22.76 -1.94 -2.96
C HIS A 231 -22.24 -0.68 -3.63
N LEU A 232 -21.67 -0.82 -4.83
CA LEU A 232 -21.14 0.28 -5.62
C LEU A 232 -22.00 0.50 -6.86
N TYR A 233 -22.36 1.76 -7.08
CA TYR A 233 -23.14 2.22 -8.23
C TYR A 233 -22.39 3.30 -9.00
N THR A 234 -22.81 3.54 -10.24
CA THR A 234 -22.43 4.67 -11.07
C THR A 234 -23.69 5.32 -11.64
N GLY A 235 -23.54 6.40 -12.39
CA GLY A 235 -24.69 7.18 -12.91
C GLY A 235 -25.03 8.37 -12.05
N THR A 236 -26.29 8.57 -11.74
CA THR A 236 -26.77 9.67 -10.88
C THR A 236 -27.50 9.13 -9.66
N GLU A 237 -27.73 9.97 -8.65
CA GLU A 237 -28.52 9.58 -7.47
C GLU A 237 -29.95 9.15 -7.83
N GLU A 238 -30.53 9.75 -8.89
CA GLU A 238 -31.89 9.47 -9.37
C GLU A 238 -31.94 8.22 -10.26
N ALA A 239 -30.84 7.88 -10.93
CA ALA A 239 -30.73 6.73 -11.82
C ALA A 239 -29.38 5.98 -11.58
N PRO A 240 -29.21 5.37 -10.39
CA PRO A 240 -28.01 4.61 -10.09
C PRO A 240 -27.99 3.30 -10.87
N VAL A 241 -26.83 2.99 -11.47
CA VAL A 241 -26.58 1.76 -12.22
C VAL A 241 -25.53 0.95 -11.45
N PRO A 242 -25.70 -0.36 -11.25
CA PRO A 242 -24.67 -1.19 -10.62
C PRO A 242 -23.32 -1.00 -11.30
N PHE A 243 -22.27 -0.77 -10.50
CA PHE A 243 -20.91 -0.74 -11.01
C PHE A 243 -20.47 -2.19 -11.21
N LEU A 244 -20.70 -2.69 -12.43
CA LEU A 244 -20.33 -4.05 -12.81
C LEU A 244 -18.94 -4.03 -13.46
N HIS A 245 -18.20 -5.11 -13.28
CA HIS A 245 -16.98 -5.35 -14.03
C HIS A 245 -17.30 -5.44 -15.53
N PHE A 246 -16.53 -4.71 -16.31
CA PHE A 246 -16.34 -4.97 -17.73
C PHE A 246 -15.07 -5.79 -17.94
#